data_b21ab0e4089ea07050c1a592776f4521
#
_entry.id   b21ab0e4089ea07050c1a592776f4521
#
_cell.length_a   1.000
_cell.length_b   1.000
_cell.length_c   1.000
_cell.angle_alpha   90.00
_cell.angle_beta   90.00
_cell.angle_gamma   90.00
#
_symmetry.space_group_name_H-M   'P 1'
#
loop_
_entity.id
_entity.type
_entity.pdbx_description
1 polymer ?
#
loop_
_entity_poly.entity_id
_entity_poly.type
_entity_poly.pdbx_seq_one_letter_code
_entity_poly.pdbx_strand_id
1 'polypeptide(L)'
;HGHDYGVNYGLSDIVEAAKNYDCSAICFGHTHKPLCMEHDGVLIVNPGSLSEPRGGSENSCAVITTEGDKLYANIVLYGTVCGARTEAKKSGKLRDMLNYSDGF
;
A
#
# COMPACT_ATOMS: atom_id res chain seq x y z
N HIS A 1 0.77 11.87 2.99
CA HIS A 1 -0.24 11.88 1.94
C HIS A 1 0.39 11.98 0.54
N GLY A 2 1.36 12.87 0.31
CA GLY A 2 2.12 12.95 -0.94
C GLY A 2 1.77 14.12 -1.84
N HIS A 3 0.65 14.80 -1.61
CA HIS A 3 0.18 15.88 -2.49
C HIS A 3 1.18 17.03 -2.62
N ASP A 4 1.95 17.32 -1.57
CA ASP A 4 2.97 18.38 -1.59
C ASP A 4 4.20 18.02 -2.43
N TYR A 5 4.33 16.77 -2.83
CA TYR A 5 5.47 16.27 -3.61
C TYR A 5 5.12 15.96 -5.06
N GLY A 6 3.97 16.42 -5.52
CA GLY A 6 3.57 16.26 -6.92
C GLY A 6 3.43 14.82 -7.38
N VAL A 7 2.98 13.91 -6.52
CA VAL A 7 2.92 12.47 -6.82
C VAL A 7 1.98 12.10 -7.96
N ASN A 8 1.06 12.99 -8.36
CA ASN A 8 0.23 12.78 -9.54
C ASN A 8 1.01 12.96 -10.85
N TYR A 9 2.17 13.60 -10.79
CA TYR A 9 2.97 13.96 -11.97
C TYR A 9 4.28 13.19 -12.06
N GLY A 10 4.65 12.45 -11.03
CA GLY A 10 5.86 11.66 -10.99
C GLY A 10 6.31 11.39 -9.56
N LEU A 11 7.38 10.62 -9.44
CA LEU A 11 7.88 10.14 -8.15
C LEU A 11 9.21 10.76 -7.75
N SER A 12 9.84 11.56 -8.62
CA SER A 12 11.19 12.07 -8.37
C SER A 12 11.29 12.92 -7.10
N ASP A 13 10.31 13.79 -6.87
CA ASP A 13 10.33 14.68 -5.71
C ASP A 13 10.17 13.91 -4.39
N ILE A 14 9.29 12.92 -4.38
CA ILE A 14 9.06 12.16 -3.16
C ILE A 14 10.23 11.21 -2.86
N VAL A 15 10.88 10.68 -3.88
CA VAL A 15 12.10 9.87 -3.73
C VAL A 15 13.25 10.72 -3.21
N GLU A 16 13.41 11.92 -3.75
CA GLU A 16 14.42 12.86 -3.28
C GLU A 16 14.19 13.23 -1.82
N ALA A 17 12.95 13.48 -1.43
CA ALA A 17 12.59 13.73 -0.03
C ALA A 17 12.99 12.56 0.88
N ALA A 18 12.71 11.33 0.45
CA ALA A 18 13.10 10.14 1.21
C ALA A 18 14.61 10.08 1.42
N LYS A 19 15.38 10.36 0.38
CA LYS A 19 16.84 10.38 0.46
C LYS A 19 17.35 11.49 1.39
N ASN A 20 16.75 12.67 1.32
CA ASN A 20 17.12 13.81 2.17
C ASN A 20 16.85 13.52 3.65
N TYR A 21 15.85 12.74 3.97
CA TYR A 21 15.55 12.31 5.33
C TYR A 21 16.21 10.99 5.70
N ASP A 22 17.09 10.47 4.85
CA ASP A 22 17.81 9.21 5.06
C ASP A 22 16.85 8.03 5.31
N CYS A 23 15.77 7.98 4.55
CA CYS A 23 14.77 6.93 4.62
C CYS A 23 15.00 5.89 3.54
N SER A 24 14.84 4.61 3.89
CA SER A 24 14.95 3.50 2.94
C SER A 24 13.62 3.10 2.32
N ALA A 25 12.51 3.64 2.84
CA ALA A 25 11.18 3.38 2.31
C ALA A 25 10.33 4.63 2.40
N ILE A 26 9.39 4.78 1.50
CA ILE A 26 8.41 5.86 1.53
C ILE A 26 7.02 5.31 1.22
N CYS A 27 6.07 5.69 2.05
CA CYS A 27 4.66 5.33 1.88
C CYS A 27 3.87 6.61 1.67
N PHE A 28 3.02 6.61 0.66
CA PHE A 28 2.21 7.78 0.35
C PHE A 28 0.86 7.34 -0.25
N GLY A 29 -0.06 8.28 -0.34
CA GLY A 29 -1.39 8.05 -0.89
C GLY A 29 -1.73 9.05 -1.98
N HIS A 30 -2.84 9.71 -1.84
CA HIS A 30 -3.33 10.78 -2.72
C HIS A 30 -3.78 10.33 -4.11
N THR A 31 -2.99 9.55 -4.83
CA THR A 31 -3.32 9.15 -6.21
C THR A 31 -4.45 8.13 -6.28
N HIS A 32 -4.71 7.38 -5.20
CA HIS A 32 -5.63 6.24 -5.17
C HIS A 32 -5.26 5.13 -6.14
N LYS A 33 -3.98 5.05 -6.51
CA LYS A 33 -3.44 4.03 -7.41
C LYS A 33 -2.37 3.23 -6.68
N PRO A 34 -2.52 1.91 -6.58
CA PRO A 34 -1.55 1.09 -5.88
C PRO A 34 -0.22 1.06 -6.62
N LEU A 35 0.87 1.11 -5.87
CA LEU A 35 2.22 1.06 -6.39
C LEU A 35 3.13 0.41 -5.37
N CYS A 36 3.97 -0.51 -5.83
CA CYS A 36 4.99 -1.12 -5.01
C CYS A 36 6.22 -1.34 -5.89
N MET A 37 7.27 -0.56 -5.66
CA MET A 37 8.49 -0.65 -6.45
C MET A 37 9.69 -0.18 -5.65
N GLU A 38 10.86 -0.46 -6.15
CA GLU A 38 12.12 0.05 -5.61
C GLU A 38 12.78 0.93 -6.66
N HIS A 39 13.27 2.09 -6.23
CA HIS A 39 13.98 3.02 -7.08
C HIS A 39 15.13 3.66 -6.30
N ASP A 40 16.35 3.54 -6.85
CA ASP A 40 17.56 4.06 -6.21
C ASP A 40 17.71 3.61 -4.75
N GLY A 41 17.37 2.37 -4.46
CA GLY A 41 17.48 1.81 -3.11
C GLY A 41 16.36 2.21 -2.15
N VAL A 42 15.36 2.96 -2.62
CA VAL A 42 14.21 3.36 -1.82
C VAL A 42 12.99 2.53 -2.20
N LEU A 43 12.39 1.87 -1.22
CA LEU A 43 11.12 1.17 -1.41
C LEU A 43 9.99 2.19 -1.46
N ILE A 44 9.21 2.15 -2.52
CA ILE A 44 8.12 3.10 -2.76
C ILE A 44 6.80 2.35 -2.72
N VAL A 45 5.91 2.75 -1.80
CA VAL A 45 4.64 2.06 -1.60
C VAL A 45 3.50 3.06 -1.59
N ASN A 46 2.50 2.81 -2.42
CA ASN A 46 1.19 3.43 -2.34
C ASN A 46 0.17 2.31 -2.21
N PRO A 47 -0.60 2.27 -1.13
CA PRO A 47 -1.55 1.18 -0.92
C PRO A 47 -2.76 1.22 -1.86
N GLY A 48 -2.92 2.29 -2.64
CA GLY A 48 -4.12 2.50 -3.42
C GLY A 48 -5.24 3.05 -2.55
N SER A 49 -6.45 2.62 -2.80
CA SER A 49 -7.61 3.04 -2.01
C SER A 49 -8.54 1.87 -1.77
N LEU A 50 -9.03 1.77 -0.54
CA LEU A 50 -10.06 0.78 -0.18
C LEU A 50 -11.46 1.21 -0.59
N SER A 51 -11.67 2.52 -0.75
CA SER A 51 -13.00 3.07 -1.01
C SER A 51 -13.16 3.69 -2.39
N GLU A 52 -12.11 4.31 -2.92
CA GLU A 52 -12.18 5.07 -4.18
C GLU A 52 -10.96 4.82 -5.06
N PRO A 53 -10.78 3.59 -5.57
CA PRO A 53 -9.67 3.29 -6.45
C PRO A 53 -9.76 4.10 -7.74
N ARG A 54 -8.61 4.47 -8.31
CA ARG A 54 -8.52 5.25 -9.55
C ARG A 54 -7.62 4.54 -10.55
N GLY A 55 -7.64 5.04 -11.79
CA GLY A 55 -6.78 4.52 -12.86
C GLY A 55 -7.09 3.09 -13.27
N GLY A 56 -8.34 2.63 -13.08
CA GLY A 56 -8.72 1.26 -13.38
C GLY A 56 -8.27 0.23 -12.35
N SER A 57 -7.72 0.70 -11.23
CA SER A 57 -7.28 -0.19 -10.16
C SER A 57 -8.47 -0.72 -9.35
N GLU A 58 -8.27 -1.85 -8.70
CA GLU A 58 -9.23 -2.40 -7.75
C GLU A 58 -9.01 -1.78 -6.37
N ASN A 59 -10.01 -1.93 -5.49
CA ASN A 59 -9.84 -1.59 -4.08
C ASN A 59 -8.67 -2.36 -3.51
N SER A 60 -7.77 -1.68 -2.82
CA SER A 60 -6.52 -2.28 -2.39
C SER A 60 -6.00 -1.70 -1.08
N CYS A 61 -5.08 -2.42 -0.48
CA CYS A 61 -4.26 -1.99 0.63
C CYS A 61 -2.84 -2.53 0.44
N ALA A 62 -1.94 -2.19 1.33
CA ALA A 62 -0.58 -2.71 1.28
C ALA A 62 -0.22 -3.32 2.63
N VAL A 63 0.61 -4.35 2.58
CA VAL A 63 1.20 -4.96 3.78
C VAL A 63 2.71 -4.82 3.66
N ILE A 64 3.33 -4.24 4.67
CA ILE A 64 4.78 -4.12 4.76
C ILE A 64 5.26 -5.07 5.85
N THR A 65 6.20 -5.93 5.50
CA THR A 65 6.78 -6.90 6.40
C THR A 65 8.23 -6.57 6.64
N THR A 66 8.66 -6.63 7.89
CA THR A 66 10.07 -6.45 8.25
C THR A 66 10.70 -7.80 8.55
N GLU A 67 11.93 -7.99 8.06
CA GLU A 67 12.70 -9.19 8.34
C GLU A 67 14.16 -8.80 8.50
N GLY A 68 14.60 -8.71 9.76
CA GLY A 68 15.91 -8.14 10.05
C GLY A 68 15.99 -6.69 9.57
N ASP A 69 16.97 -6.39 8.72
CA ASP A 69 17.17 -5.08 8.14
C ASP A 69 16.40 -4.89 6.83
N LYS A 70 15.62 -5.87 6.43
CA LYS A 70 14.92 -5.84 5.14
C LYS A 70 13.46 -5.50 5.31
N LEU A 71 12.92 -4.77 4.32
CA LEU A 71 11.51 -4.43 4.21
C LEU A 71 10.96 -5.06 2.94
N TYR A 72 9.80 -5.67 3.06
CA TYR A 72 9.06 -6.24 1.95
C TYR A 72 7.67 -5.63 1.93
N ALA A 73 7.19 -5.27 0.75
CA ALA A 73 5.85 -4.73 0.59
C ALA A 73 5.06 -5.52 -0.44
N ASN A 74 3.79 -5.70 -0.17
CA ASN A 74 2.87 -6.36 -1.08
C ASN A 74 1.58 -5.57 -1.15
N ILE A 75 1.07 -5.40 -2.37
CA ILE A 75 -0.26 -4.85 -2.59
C ILE A 75 -1.26 -6.00 -2.46
N VAL A 76 -2.30 -5.77 -1.68
CA VAL A 76 -3.37 -6.75 -1.47
C VAL A 76 -4.65 -6.20 -2.06
N LEU A 77 -5.23 -6.91 -3.01
CA LEU A 77 -6.49 -6.51 -3.64
C LEU A 77 -7.65 -6.90 -2.73
N TYR A 78 -8.50 -5.93 -2.42
CA TYR A 78 -9.64 -6.15 -1.53
C TYR A 78 -10.60 -7.22 -2.07
N GLY A 79 -10.78 -7.26 -3.40
CA GLY A 79 -11.58 -8.30 -4.05
C GLY A 79 -11.07 -9.70 -3.76
N THR A 80 -9.75 -9.90 -3.74
CA THR A 80 -9.12 -11.17 -3.37
C THR A 80 -9.42 -11.53 -1.92
N VAL A 81 -9.26 -10.56 -1.02
CA VAL A 81 -9.57 -10.76 0.41
C VAL A 81 -11.06 -11.06 0.59
N CYS A 82 -11.93 -10.32 -0.08
CA CYS A 82 -13.37 -10.55 -0.05
C CYS A 82 -13.77 -11.89 -0.67
N GLY A 83 -13.07 -12.32 -1.72
CA GLY A 83 -13.27 -13.64 -2.30
C GLY A 83 -12.97 -14.75 -1.29
N ALA A 84 -11.99 -14.54 -0.43
CA ALA A 84 -11.67 -15.44 0.67
C ALA A 84 -12.66 -15.34 1.83
N ARG A 85 -13.50 -14.30 1.87
CA ARG A 85 -14.45 -14.05 2.97
C ARG A 85 -15.40 -15.22 3.20
N THR A 86 -15.82 -15.89 2.14
CA THR A 86 -16.69 -17.08 2.28
C THR A 86 -16.00 -18.16 3.12
N GLU A 87 -14.71 -18.33 2.92
CA GLU A 87 -13.90 -19.24 3.72
C GLU A 87 -13.62 -18.66 5.09
N ALA A 88 -13.50 -17.33 5.21
CA ALA A 88 -13.27 -16.64 6.45
C ALA A 88 -14.39 -16.87 7.47
N LYS A 89 -15.62 -17.12 7.02
CA LYS A 89 -16.72 -17.50 7.91
C LYS A 89 -16.44 -18.80 8.66
N LYS A 90 -15.51 -19.60 8.14
CA LYS A 90 -15.09 -20.87 8.74
C LYS A 90 -13.79 -20.70 9.51
N SER A 91 -13.10 -19.59 9.37
CA SER A 91 -11.83 -19.29 10.02
C SER A 91 -11.93 -17.96 10.76
N GLY A 92 -11.92 -18.01 12.08
CA GLY A 92 -11.99 -16.83 12.94
C GLY A 92 -10.85 -15.86 12.67
N LYS A 93 -9.65 -16.37 12.43
CA LYS A 93 -8.47 -15.55 12.19
C LYS A 93 -8.62 -14.68 10.95
N LEU A 94 -9.11 -15.24 9.85
CA LEU A 94 -9.31 -14.48 8.63
C LEU A 94 -10.45 -13.47 8.80
N ARG A 95 -11.49 -13.84 9.52
CA ARG A 95 -12.59 -12.93 9.84
C ARG A 95 -12.10 -11.73 10.62
N ASP A 96 -11.22 -11.93 11.59
CA ASP A 96 -10.66 -10.86 12.40
C ASP A 96 -9.84 -9.90 11.53
N MET A 97 -9.09 -10.41 10.57
CA MET A 97 -8.36 -9.59 9.60
C MET A 97 -9.30 -8.73 8.75
N LEU A 98 -10.40 -9.29 8.28
CA LEU A 98 -11.39 -8.56 7.49
C LEU A 98 -12.07 -7.47 8.31
N ASN A 99 -12.44 -7.75 9.55
CA ASN A 99 -13.02 -6.77 10.44
C ASN A 99 -12.05 -5.62 10.74
N TYR A 100 -10.79 -5.92 10.89
CA TYR A 100 -9.75 -4.92 11.08
C TYR A 100 -9.61 -4.02 9.86
N SER A 101 -9.66 -4.59 8.65
CA SER A 101 -9.62 -3.83 7.40
C SER A 101 -10.82 -2.90 7.23
N ASP A 102 -11.99 -3.30 7.69
CA ASP A 102 -13.22 -2.50 7.64
C ASP A 102 -13.10 -1.24 8.51
N GLY A 103 -12.14 -1.17 9.40
CA GLY A 103 -11.85 0.00 10.23
C GLY A 103 -11.12 1.12 9.51
N PHE A 104 -10.67 0.90 8.30
CA PHE A 104 -10.06 1.93 7.46
C PHE A 104 -11.13 2.71 6.71
#